data_b6e0423a88d11ca5751f95e81570f53b
#
_entry.id   b6e0423a88d11ca5751f95e81570f53b
#
_cell.length_a   1.000
_cell.length_b   1.000
_cell.length_c   1.000
_cell.angle_alpha   90.00
_cell.angle_beta   90.00
_cell.angle_gamma   90.00
#
_symmetry.space_group_name_H-M   'P 1'
#
loop_
_entity.id
_entity.type
_entity.pdbx_description
1 polymer ?
#
loop_
_entity_poly.entity_id
_entity_poly.type
_entity_poly.pdbx_seq_one_letter_code
_entity_poly.pdbx_strand_id
1 'polypeptide(L)'
;MARWLAQGKHWFSMFVFLFVASLGVVSEGAELPLVRIAQAAFNEKVLALLIGVEQGFFRKHGVNVEVINIRTGSQTMAAMASGDIQIAITIPGSVLSAAVGGMDIAFFGGVVNRADGDFMTAPSIRRAEDLRGKRLGVQSIGGGVWSLAMLALEHLGLEPTRDKILVMVVGDLSILTQAMAIGRIDAAYLSYTFSTLLKEKGFHVLLDIGRAPVPYQGLGLVARRSYLRQNPQILDSVLRGVLESIAFIHSPANKEVALKSLAKNLRLTSSKEAESGYEVLQWLYSLDIRPNLKGIQNMQRLLAVTNPRMAAVKAEDVVYEAAVDRVQKSPFYEELVNRAKR
;
A
#
# COMPACT_ATOMS: atom_id res chain seq x y z
N MET A 1 74.68 73.14 -16.64
CA MET A 1 74.17 74.54 -16.31
C MET A 1 72.74 74.40 -15.85
N ALA A 2 72.53 74.76 -14.59
CA ALA A 2 71.39 75.49 -14.01
C ALA A 2 69.99 74.98 -14.26
N ARG A 3 69.38 74.54 -13.20
CA ARG A 3 68.39 75.27 -12.36
C ARG A 3 66.97 75.25 -12.95
N TRP A 4 65.85 74.99 -12.31
CA TRP A 4 65.31 75.26 -10.95
C TRP A 4 63.87 74.66 -10.92
N LEU A 5 63.51 73.96 -9.85
CA LEU A 5 62.38 74.21 -8.93
C LEU A 5 60.98 74.50 -9.53
N ALA A 6 59.96 73.76 -9.20
CA ALA A 6 59.00 74.10 -8.14
C ALA A 6 57.87 73.09 -7.99
N GLN A 7 57.57 72.81 -6.80
CA GLN A 7 56.47 72.21 -6.08
C GLN A 7 55.07 72.39 -6.71
N GLY A 8 54.28 71.34 -6.70
CA GLY A 8 52.84 71.37 -6.80
C GLY A 8 52.20 70.15 -6.18
N LYS A 9 51.81 70.30 -4.90
CA LYS A 9 51.02 69.30 -4.19
C LYS A 9 49.62 69.28 -4.78
N HIS A 10 49.16 68.16 -5.30
CA HIS A 10 47.74 67.89 -5.38
C HIS A 10 47.44 66.52 -4.81
N TRP A 11 46.76 66.54 -3.67
CA TRP A 11 46.08 65.41 -3.10
C TRP A 11 44.98 64.95 -4.02
N PHE A 12 45.11 63.74 -4.55
CA PHE A 12 44.01 63.05 -5.21
C PHE A 12 43.52 61.97 -4.29
N SER A 13 42.40 62.22 -3.60
CA SER A 13 41.68 61.25 -2.81
C SER A 13 41.12 60.18 -3.75
N MET A 14 41.71 59.00 -3.67
CA MET A 14 41.23 57.81 -4.34
C MET A 14 40.12 57.16 -3.50
N PHE A 15 38.86 57.47 -3.81
CA PHE A 15 37.71 56.75 -3.28
C PHE A 15 37.69 55.37 -3.91
N VAL A 16 38.13 54.35 -3.15
CA VAL A 16 37.92 52.94 -3.49
C VAL A 16 36.45 52.63 -3.17
N PHE A 17 35.60 52.58 -4.17
CA PHE A 17 34.27 52.00 -4.08
C PHE A 17 34.43 50.47 -3.96
N LEU A 18 34.32 49.96 -2.72
CA LEU A 18 34.12 48.52 -2.49
C LEU A 18 32.70 48.16 -2.92
N PHE A 19 32.56 47.67 -4.16
CA PHE A 19 31.35 47.07 -4.67
C PHE A 19 31.30 45.65 -4.05
N VAL A 20 30.67 45.51 -2.87
CA VAL A 20 30.31 44.20 -2.31
C VAL A 20 29.20 43.64 -3.19
N ALA A 21 29.59 42.86 -4.21
CA ALA A 21 28.66 42.02 -4.90
C ALA A 21 28.16 40.95 -3.91
N SER A 22 27.02 41.20 -3.31
CA SER A 22 26.25 40.18 -2.61
C SER A 22 25.80 39.15 -3.66
N LEU A 23 26.65 38.15 -3.92
CA LEU A 23 26.24 36.91 -4.57
C LEU A 23 25.19 36.28 -3.66
N GLY A 24 23.91 36.56 -3.96
CA GLY A 24 22.80 35.80 -3.45
C GLY A 24 23.06 34.35 -3.84
N VAL A 25 23.51 33.54 -2.88
CA VAL A 25 23.51 32.07 -3.01
C VAL A 25 22.04 31.74 -3.18
N VAL A 26 21.61 31.58 -4.44
CA VAL A 26 20.37 30.86 -4.74
C VAL A 26 20.61 29.47 -4.18
N SER A 27 20.08 29.22 -2.99
CA SER A 27 20.01 27.86 -2.44
C SER A 27 19.17 27.07 -3.45
N GLU A 28 19.84 26.39 -4.34
CA GLU A 28 19.24 25.34 -5.16
C GLU A 28 18.58 24.40 -4.15
N GLY A 29 17.23 24.42 -4.09
CA GLY A 29 16.48 23.62 -3.13
C GLY A 29 16.94 22.18 -3.29
N ALA A 30 17.51 21.59 -2.24
CA ALA A 30 18.01 20.22 -2.26
C ALA A 30 16.94 19.32 -2.84
N GLU A 31 17.28 18.61 -3.91
CA GLU A 31 16.37 17.67 -4.57
C GLU A 31 15.87 16.64 -3.55
N LEU A 32 14.56 16.47 -3.45
CA LEU A 32 13.98 15.55 -2.50
C LEU A 32 14.43 14.11 -2.82
N PRO A 33 14.79 13.31 -1.81
CA PRO A 33 15.18 11.93 -2.01
C PRO A 33 14.07 11.17 -2.75
N LEU A 34 14.43 10.51 -3.85
CA LEU A 34 13.52 9.66 -4.62
C LEU A 34 13.36 8.31 -3.95
N VAL A 35 12.13 7.91 -3.71
CA VAL A 35 11.76 6.60 -3.16
C VAL A 35 10.82 5.89 -4.12
N ARG A 36 11.23 4.74 -4.63
CA ARG A 36 10.39 3.88 -5.44
C ARG A 36 9.60 2.94 -4.55
N ILE A 37 8.26 3.07 -4.63
CA ILE A 37 7.33 2.22 -3.87
C ILE A 37 6.60 1.32 -4.86
N ALA A 38 6.86 0.01 -4.76
CA ALA A 38 6.12 -0.95 -5.57
C ALA A 38 4.75 -1.28 -4.96
N GLN A 39 3.76 -1.45 -5.83
CA GLN A 39 2.47 -2.02 -5.49
C GLN A 39 2.14 -3.22 -6.37
N ALA A 40 1.58 -4.29 -5.76
CA ALA A 40 1.11 -5.48 -6.48
C ALA A 40 -0.42 -5.61 -6.45
N ALA A 41 -1.11 -4.75 -5.69
CA ALA A 41 -2.56 -4.76 -5.57
C ALA A 41 -3.21 -3.92 -6.68
N PHE A 42 -4.22 -4.49 -7.34
CA PHE A 42 -5.07 -3.79 -8.29
C PHE A 42 -6.50 -3.74 -7.75
N ASN A 43 -6.69 -2.87 -6.75
CA ASN A 43 -7.98 -2.63 -6.11
C ASN A 43 -7.96 -1.29 -5.36
N GLU A 44 -9.09 -0.92 -4.76
CA GLU A 44 -9.29 0.33 -4.02
C GLU A 44 -8.30 0.55 -2.87
N LYS A 45 -7.77 -0.52 -2.27
CA LYS A 45 -6.93 -0.46 -1.06
C LYS A 45 -5.55 0.19 -1.24
N VAL A 46 -5.17 0.52 -2.46
CA VAL A 46 -3.93 1.27 -2.76
C VAL A 46 -4.17 2.78 -2.85
N LEU A 47 -5.41 3.23 -2.71
CA LEU A 47 -5.77 4.64 -2.94
C LEU A 47 -4.96 5.61 -2.07
N ALA A 48 -4.63 5.27 -0.82
CA ALA A 48 -3.83 6.14 0.04
C ALA A 48 -2.44 6.43 -0.55
N LEU A 49 -1.81 5.46 -1.22
CA LEU A 49 -0.54 5.66 -1.91
C LEU A 49 -0.71 6.59 -3.12
N LEU A 50 -1.76 6.36 -3.93
CA LEU A 50 -2.02 7.13 -5.15
C LEU A 50 -2.38 8.58 -4.83
N ILE A 51 -3.27 8.83 -3.88
CA ILE A 51 -3.62 10.15 -3.39
C ILE A 51 -2.40 10.88 -2.83
N GLY A 52 -1.53 10.18 -2.09
CA GLY A 52 -0.30 10.76 -1.56
C GLY A 52 0.63 11.31 -2.65
N VAL A 53 0.70 10.65 -3.79
CA VAL A 53 1.44 11.12 -4.97
C VAL A 53 0.68 12.24 -5.68
N GLU A 54 -0.60 12.04 -6.00
CA GLU A 54 -1.43 12.97 -6.79
C GLU A 54 -1.63 14.31 -6.06
N GLN A 55 -1.79 14.31 -4.73
CA GLN A 55 -1.95 15.52 -3.91
C GLN A 55 -0.63 16.08 -3.38
N GLY A 56 0.50 15.43 -3.69
CA GLY A 56 1.82 15.89 -3.28
C GLY A 56 2.13 15.73 -1.79
N PHE A 57 1.40 14.90 -1.04
CA PHE A 57 1.62 14.74 0.40
C PHE A 57 3.00 14.17 0.73
N PHE A 58 3.52 13.28 -0.08
CA PHE A 58 4.89 12.78 0.11
C PHE A 58 5.93 13.90 -0.04
N ARG A 59 5.78 14.75 -1.06
CA ARG A 59 6.70 15.89 -1.27
C ARG A 59 6.60 16.90 -0.13
N LYS A 60 5.39 17.17 0.37
CA LYS A 60 5.14 18.02 1.54
C LYS A 60 5.93 17.52 2.76
N HIS A 61 6.09 16.21 2.90
CA HIS A 61 6.84 15.60 4.00
C HIS A 61 8.31 15.29 3.66
N GLY A 62 8.84 15.84 2.56
CA GLY A 62 10.27 15.80 2.27
C GLY A 62 10.75 14.58 1.49
N VAL A 63 9.86 13.86 0.76
CA VAL A 63 10.25 12.73 -0.07
C VAL A 63 9.50 12.76 -1.41
N ASN A 64 10.20 12.45 -2.51
CA ASN A 64 9.59 12.25 -3.81
C ASN A 64 9.30 10.77 -4.00
N VAL A 65 8.03 10.39 -4.24
CA VAL A 65 7.60 9.00 -4.39
C VAL A 65 7.26 8.71 -5.85
N GLU A 66 7.91 7.67 -6.39
CA GLU A 66 7.56 7.05 -7.66
C GLU A 66 6.87 5.71 -7.40
N VAL A 67 5.66 5.53 -7.93
CA VAL A 67 4.89 4.29 -7.77
C VAL A 67 5.17 3.35 -8.92
N ILE A 68 5.66 2.16 -8.61
CA ILE A 68 5.97 1.09 -9.58
C ILE A 68 4.91 0.00 -9.47
N ASN A 69 4.19 -0.25 -10.56
CA ASN A 69 3.22 -1.33 -10.62
C ASN A 69 3.92 -2.66 -10.96
N ILE A 70 3.90 -3.60 -10.02
CA ILE A 70 4.46 -4.95 -10.19
C ILE A 70 3.34 -5.96 -9.97
N ARG A 71 3.18 -6.91 -10.92
CA ARG A 71 1.98 -7.78 -10.96
C ARG A 71 1.87 -8.79 -9.83
N THR A 72 2.98 -9.23 -9.25
CA THR A 72 2.99 -10.29 -8.24
C THR A 72 3.90 -9.96 -7.06
N GLY A 73 3.57 -10.50 -5.88
CA GLY A 73 4.40 -10.33 -4.70
C GLY A 73 5.82 -10.91 -4.86
N SER A 74 5.98 -12.02 -5.59
CA SER A 74 7.30 -12.61 -5.85
C SER A 74 8.17 -11.70 -6.72
N GLN A 75 7.63 -11.09 -7.78
CA GLN A 75 8.34 -10.10 -8.59
C GLN A 75 8.68 -8.85 -7.77
N THR A 76 7.77 -8.43 -6.89
CA THR A 76 8.01 -7.30 -5.97
C THR A 76 9.19 -7.58 -5.04
N MET A 77 9.25 -8.79 -4.47
CA MET A 77 10.37 -9.18 -3.61
C MET A 77 11.69 -9.29 -4.38
N ALA A 78 11.66 -9.77 -5.63
CA ALA A 78 12.84 -9.80 -6.50
C ALA A 78 13.36 -8.39 -6.81
N ALA A 79 12.48 -7.44 -7.15
CA ALA A 79 12.83 -6.04 -7.38
C ALA A 79 13.37 -5.33 -6.12
N MET A 80 12.89 -5.73 -4.94
CA MET A 80 13.45 -5.25 -3.67
C MET A 80 14.81 -5.85 -3.38
N ALA A 81 15.03 -7.11 -3.74
CA ALA A 81 16.33 -7.78 -3.57
C ALA A 81 17.41 -7.17 -4.47
N SER A 82 17.07 -6.81 -5.73
CA SER A 82 17.98 -6.13 -6.66
C SER A 82 18.23 -4.66 -6.30
N GLY A 83 17.38 -4.02 -5.48
CA GLY A 83 17.47 -2.61 -5.12
C GLY A 83 16.73 -1.67 -6.07
N ASP A 84 16.01 -2.19 -7.07
CA ASP A 84 15.21 -1.41 -8.02
C ASP A 84 14.09 -0.64 -7.32
N ILE A 85 13.58 -1.17 -6.19
CA ILE A 85 12.64 -0.52 -5.30
C ILE A 85 13.17 -0.52 -3.86
N GLN A 86 12.83 0.50 -3.10
CA GLN A 86 13.20 0.64 -1.68
C GLN A 86 12.10 0.15 -0.75
N ILE A 87 10.85 0.39 -1.13
CA ILE A 87 9.66 0.09 -0.34
C ILE A 87 8.66 -0.67 -1.22
N ALA A 88 7.87 -1.54 -0.61
CA ALA A 88 6.71 -2.12 -1.25
C ALA A 88 5.48 -1.95 -0.38
N ILE A 89 4.30 -1.79 -1.01
CA ILE A 89 3.02 -1.99 -0.35
C ILE A 89 2.51 -3.38 -0.75
N THR A 90 2.47 -4.29 0.21
CA THR A 90 2.20 -5.71 -0.06
C THR A 90 1.57 -6.42 1.15
N ILE A 91 1.30 -7.71 0.99
CA ILE A 91 0.62 -8.57 1.97
C ILE A 91 1.61 -9.48 2.71
N PRO A 92 1.23 -10.02 3.89
CA PRO A 92 2.10 -10.89 4.68
C PRO A 92 2.61 -12.12 3.94
N GLY A 93 1.80 -12.72 3.05
CA GLY A 93 2.22 -13.92 2.32
C GLY A 93 3.49 -13.71 1.51
N SER A 94 3.65 -12.56 0.84
CA SER A 94 4.86 -12.23 0.08
C SER A 94 6.06 -12.01 1.00
N VAL A 95 5.84 -11.34 2.14
CA VAL A 95 6.90 -11.01 3.11
C VAL A 95 7.40 -12.27 3.82
N LEU A 96 6.47 -13.11 4.31
CA LEU A 96 6.81 -14.39 4.96
C LEU A 96 7.55 -15.32 4.01
N SER A 97 7.10 -15.40 2.75
CA SER A 97 7.79 -16.22 1.72
C SER A 97 9.21 -15.71 1.44
N ALA A 98 9.40 -14.40 1.38
CA ALA A 98 10.73 -13.80 1.21
C ALA A 98 11.61 -14.02 2.44
N ALA A 99 11.06 -13.94 3.65
CA ALA A 99 11.78 -14.20 4.90
C ALA A 99 12.23 -15.67 5.01
N VAL A 100 11.35 -16.63 4.63
CA VAL A 100 11.73 -18.05 4.51
C VAL A 100 12.86 -18.27 3.50
N GLY A 101 12.92 -17.43 2.46
CA GLY A 101 14.01 -17.40 1.48
C GLY A 101 15.28 -16.69 1.98
N GLY A 102 15.31 -16.21 3.23
CA GLY A 102 16.48 -15.55 3.84
C GLY A 102 16.54 -14.04 3.64
N MET A 103 15.48 -13.41 3.11
CA MET A 103 15.45 -11.95 2.99
C MET A 103 15.15 -11.30 4.36
N ASP A 104 16.05 -10.42 4.82
CA ASP A 104 15.85 -9.62 6.04
C ASP A 104 14.93 -8.42 5.74
N ILE A 105 13.62 -8.64 5.86
CA ILE A 105 12.55 -7.72 5.48
C ILE A 105 11.53 -7.58 6.61
N ALA A 106 10.92 -6.39 6.76
CA ALA A 106 9.86 -6.20 7.76
C ALA A 106 8.82 -5.17 7.33
N PHE A 107 7.61 -5.32 7.86
CA PHE A 107 6.58 -4.30 7.85
C PHE A 107 6.95 -3.15 8.78
N PHE A 108 6.89 -1.92 8.27
CA PHE A 108 7.05 -0.71 9.08
C PHE A 108 5.79 0.17 9.13
N GLY A 109 4.71 -0.30 8.49
CA GLY A 109 3.39 0.32 8.54
C GLY A 109 2.32 -0.64 8.03
N GLY A 110 1.17 -0.70 8.69
CA GLY A 110 -0.01 -1.47 8.28
C GLY A 110 -1.08 -0.54 7.74
N VAL A 111 -1.27 -0.49 6.43
CA VAL A 111 -2.23 0.41 5.78
C VAL A 111 -3.64 -0.16 5.82
N VAL A 112 -3.77 -1.47 5.68
CA VAL A 112 -5.03 -2.21 5.74
C VAL A 112 -4.88 -3.36 6.75
N ASN A 113 -5.52 -3.21 7.90
CA ASN A 113 -5.38 -4.11 9.04
C ASN A 113 -6.62 -4.97 9.30
N ARG A 114 -7.54 -5.04 8.34
CA ARG A 114 -8.79 -5.80 8.40
C ARG A 114 -8.99 -6.59 7.13
N ALA A 115 -9.68 -7.73 7.25
CA ALA A 115 -10.26 -8.41 6.10
C ALA A 115 -11.42 -7.57 5.54
N ASP A 116 -11.68 -7.73 4.26
CA ASP A 116 -12.75 -7.03 3.54
C ASP A 116 -13.16 -7.85 2.32
N GLY A 117 -14.25 -7.43 1.66
CA GLY A 117 -14.69 -7.98 0.40
C GLY A 117 -15.62 -9.18 0.53
N ASP A 118 -16.06 -9.64 -0.62
CA ASP A 118 -17.07 -10.67 -0.75
C ASP A 118 -16.48 -11.97 -1.30
N PHE A 119 -16.83 -13.09 -0.69
CA PHE A 119 -16.65 -14.39 -1.29
C PHE A 119 -17.86 -14.66 -2.21
N MET A 120 -17.63 -14.40 -3.50
CA MET A 120 -18.65 -14.45 -4.54
C MET A 120 -18.79 -15.84 -5.12
N THR A 121 -20.03 -16.20 -5.48
CA THR A 121 -20.35 -17.49 -6.11
C THR A 121 -21.28 -17.30 -7.32
N ALA A 122 -21.22 -18.27 -8.23
CA ALA A 122 -22.16 -18.36 -9.36
C ALA A 122 -23.62 -18.42 -8.88
N PRO A 123 -24.62 -17.99 -9.68
CA PRO A 123 -26.01 -17.96 -9.28
C PRO A 123 -26.60 -19.31 -8.81
N SER A 124 -26.03 -20.42 -9.25
CA SER A 124 -26.42 -21.78 -8.85
C SER A 124 -25.89 -22.22 -7.49
N ILE A 125 -24.94 -21.47 -6.90
CA ILE A 125 -24.27 -21.83 -5.63
C ILE A 125 -24.77 -20.87 -4.56
N ARG A 126 -25.60 -21.36 -3.65
CA ARG A 126 -26.25 -20.55 -2.60
C ARG A 126 -25.88 -20.95 -1.18
N ARG A 127 -25.27 -22.10 -0.99
CA ARG A 127 -24.83 -22.62 0.31
C ARG A 127 -23.40 -23.11 0.22
N ALA A 128 -22.73 -23.21 1.36
CA ALA A 128 -21.35 -23.68 1.43
C ALA A 128 -21.13 -25.05 0.78
N GLU A 129 -22.07 -25.97 1.02
CA GLU A 129 -21.99 -27.34 0.50
C GLU A 129 -22.01 -27.40 -1.04
N ASP A 130 -22.63 -26.42 -1.69
CA ASP A 130 -22.72 -26.35 -3.16
C ASP A 130 -21.36 -26.05 -3.80
N LEU A 131 -20.36 -25.62 -3.01
CA LEU A 131 -18.97 -25.41 -3.47
C LEU A 131 -18.15 -26.69 -3.66
N ARG A 132 -18.63 -27.82 -3.15
CA ARG A 132 -17.91 -29.10 -3.30
C ARG A 132 -17.75 -29.47 -4.78
N GLY A 133 -16.49 -29.76 -5.17
CA GLY A 133 -16.14 -30.07 -6.55
C GLY A 133 -16.14 -28.86 -7.50
N LYS A 134 -16.31 -27.63 -7.02
CA LYS A 134 -16.37 -26.42 -7.85
C LYS A 134 -14.99 -25.77 -8.04
N ARG A 135 -14.94 -24.85 -9.01
CA ARG A 135 -13.72 -24.13 -9.41
C ARG A 135 -13.64 -22.80 -8.65
N LEU A 136 -12.59 -22.64 -7.86
CA LEU A 136 -12.28 -21.41 -7.13
C LEU A 136 -11.15 -20.67 -7.85
N GLY A 137 -11.42 -19.49 -8.34
CA GLY A 137 -10.42 -18.62 -8.96
C GLY A 137 -9.62 -17.83 -7.95
N VAL A 138 -8.28 -17.76 -8.16
CA VAL A 138 -7.37 -16.95 -7.36
C VAL A 138 -6.35 -16.23 -8.27
N GLN A 139 -5.71 -15.19 -7.75
CA GLN A 139 -4.67 -14.46 -8.48
C GLN A 139 -3.34 -15.21 -8.49
N SER A 140 -2.94 -15.74 -7.35
CA SER A 140 -1.72 -16.55 -7.15
C SER A 140 -1.85 -17.30 -5.84
N ILE A 141 -1.24 -18.48 -5.74
CA ILE A 141 -1.18 -19.22 -4.47
C ILE A 141 -0.34 -18.43 -3.46
N GLY A 142 -0.86 -18.31 -2.23
CA GLY A 142 -0.24 -17.49 -1.16
C GLY A 142 -0.43 -15.99 -1.32
N GLY A 143 -1.10 -15.53 -2.38
CA GLY A 143 -1.47 -14.13 -2.58
C GLY A 143 -2.68 -13.70 -1.74
N GLY A 144 -3.00 -12.38 -1.74
CA GLY A 144 -4.08 -11.82 -0.92
C GLY A 144 -5.46 -12.38 -1.27
N VAL A 145 -5.76 -12.50 -2.56
CA VAL A 145 -7.02 -13.10 -3.05
C VAL A 145 -7.15 -14.56 -2.61
N TRP A 146 -6.06 -15.34 -2.73
CA TRP A 146 -6.02 -16.72 -2.26
C TRP A 146 -6.24 -16.80 -0.75
N SER A 147 -5.54 -15.97 0.01
CA SER A 147 -5.62 -15.99 1.47
C SER A 147 -7.02 -15.67 2.00
N LEU A 148 -7.65 -14.64 1.43
CA LEU A 148 -9.01 -14.28 1.80
C LEU A 148 -10.02 -15.35 1.36
N ALA A 149 -9.80 -15.97 0.20
CA ALA A 149 -10.61 -17.11 -0.23
C ALA A 149 -10.44 -18.33 0.70
N MET A 150 -9.22 -18.65 1.14
CA MET A 150 -8.98 -19.74 2.11
C MET A 150 -9.62 -19.44 3.48
N LEU A 151 -9.51 -18.21 3.96
CA LEU A 151 -10.17 -17.77 5.21
C LEU A 151 -11.71 -17.86 5.09
N ALA A 152 -12.26 -17.50 3.93
CA ALA A 152 -13.69 -17.64 3.67
C ALA A 152 -14.13 -19.11 3.68
N LEU A 153 -13.38 -19.99 3.01
CA LEU A 153 -13.67 -21.45 3.04
C LEU A 153 -13.57 -22.00 4.46
N GLU A 154 -12.52 -21.67 5.22
CA GLU A 154 -12.37 -22.10 6.61
C GLU A 154 -13.55 -21.64 7.48
N HIS A 155 -13.97 -20.37 7.35
CA HIS A 155 -15.14 -19.82 8.05
C HIS A 155 -16.44 -20.57 7.70
N LEU A 156 -16.55 -21.02 6.44
CA LEU A 156 -17.69 -21.80 5.94
C LEU A 156 -17.57 -23.31 6.26
N GLY A 157 -16.54 -23.74 7.00
CA GLY A 157 -16.31 -25.15 7.34
C GLY A 157 -15.82 -26.02 6.19
N LEU A 158 -15.31 -25.42 5.13
CA LEU A 158 -14.81 -26.08 3.92
C LEU A 158 -13.27 -26.11 3.89
N GLU A 159 -12.74 -27.15 3.24
CA GLU A 159 -11.30 -27.32 2.99
C GLU A 159 -11.10 -27.79 1.54
N PRO A 160 -10.21 -27.13 0.74
CA PRO A 160 -10.10 -27.39 -0.69
C PRO A 160 -9.88 -28.87 -1.06
N THR A 161 -8.96 -29.56 -0.38
CA THR A 161 -8.61 -30.96 -0.70
C THR A 161 -9.75 -31.91 -0.31
N ARG A 162 -10.23 -31.79 0.94
CA ARG A 162 -11.32 -32.63 1.46
C ARG A 162 -12.60 -32.48 0.65
N ASP A 163 -12.96 -31.23 0.31
CA ASP A 163 -14.21 -30.90 -0.38
C ASP A 163 -14.03 -30.83 -1.91
N LYS A 164 -12.86 -31.26 -2.41
CA LYS A 164 -12.51 -31.36 -3.84
C LYS A 164 -12.70 -30.03 -4.59
N ILE A 165 -12.48 -28.88 -3.91
CA ILE A 165 -12.57 -27.56 -4.52
C ILE A 165 -11.31 -27.34 -5.37
N LEU A 166 -11.49 -27.11 -6.67
CA LEU A 166 -10.39 -26.92 -7.61
C LEU A 166 -9.92 -25.48 -7.59
N VAL A 167 -8.80 -25.21 -6.91
CA VAL A 167 -8.18 -23.87 -6.87
C VAL A 167 -7.42 -23.61 -8.16
N MET A 168 -7.80 -22.56 -8.89
CA MET A 168 -7.27 -22.19 -10.21
C MET A 168 -6.61 -20.81 -10.16
N VAL A 169 -5.37 -20.70 -10.61
CA VAL A 169 -4.71 -19.42 -10.84
C VAL A 169 -5.22 -18.83 -12.16
N VAL A 170 -5.94 -17.71 -12.08
CA VAL A 170 -6.65 -17.12 -13.24
C VAL A 170 -6.09 -15.75 -13.59
N GLY A 171 -5.93 -14.85 -12.61
CA GLY A 171 -5.45 -13.49 -12.81
C GLY A 171 -5.90 -12.54 -11.70
N ASP A 172 -5.76 -11.24 -11.95
CA ASP A 172 -6.17 -10.20 -11.01
C ASP A 172 -7.71 -10.12 -10.83
N LEU A 173 -8.18 -9.25 -9.94
CA LEU A 173 -9.60 -9.13 -9.62
C LEU A 173 -10.48 -8.81 -10.83
N SER A 174 -9.98 -8.03 -11.79
CA SER A 174 -10.70 -7.73 -13.03
C SER A 174 -10.88 -8.99 -13.88
N ILE A 175 -9.81 -9.77 -14.05
CA ILE A 175 -9.83 -11.04 -14.80
C ILE A 175 -10.71 -12.09 -14.09
N LEU A 176 -10.63 -12.17 -12.75
CA LEU A 176 -11.48 -13.05 -11.95
C LEU A 176 -12.96 -12.71 -12.12
N THR A 177 -13.31 -11.42 -12.10
CA THR A 177 -14.69 -10.93 -12.32
C THR A 177 -15.21 -11.36 -13.70
N GLN A 178 -14.39 -11.20 -14.74
CA GLN A 178 -14.74 -11.63 -16.09
C GLN A 178 -14.88 -13.14 -16.18
N ALA A 179 -13.93 -13.90 -15.58
CA ALA A 179 -13.97 -15.36 -15.58
C ALA A 179 -15.21 -15.92 -14.87
N MET A 180 -15.66 -15.28 -13.79
CA MET A 180 -16.94 -15.60 -13.15
C MET A 180 -18.12 -15.29 -14.07
N ALA A 181 -18.15 -14.10 -14.67
CA ALA A 181 -19.24 -13.65 -15.52
C ALA A 181 -19.49 -14.59 -16.72
N ILE A 182 -18.42 -15.21 -17.27
CA ILE A 182 -18.51 -16.18 -18.39
C ILE A 182 -18.54 -17.64 -17.93
N GLY A 183 -18.65 -17.92 -16.62
CA GLY A 183 -18.72 -19.26 -16.07
C GLY A 183 -17.45 -20.11 -16.16
N ARG A 184 -16.29 -19.48 -16.32
CA ARG A 184 -14.98 -20.18 -16.32
C ARG A 184 -14.59 -20.66 -14.92
N ILE A 185 -14.98 -19.92 -13.90
CA ILE A 185 -14.84 -20.24 -12.47
C ILE A 185 -16.20 -20.08 -11.77
N ASP A 186 -16.37 -20.79 -10.68
CA ASP A 186 -17.64 -20.89 -9.96
C ASP A 186 -17.67 -20.02 -8.70
N ALA A 187 -16.49 -19.72 -8.16
CA ALA A 187 -16.32 -18.86 -6.97
C ALA A 187 -15.01 -18.06 -7.04
N ALA A 188 -14.98 -16.92 -6.37
CA ALA A 188 -13.77 -16.14 -6.12
C ALA A 188 -13.99 -15.19 -4.93
N TYR A 189 -12.92 -14.83 -4.22
CA TYR A 189 -12.91 -13.60 -3.43
C TYR A 189 -12.79 -12.40 -4.38
N LEU A 190 -13.63 -11.39 -4.16
CA LEU A 190 -13.56 -10.10 -4.85
C LEU A 190 -13.65 -8.95 -3.85
N SER A 191 -12.91 -7.87 -4.10
CA SER A 191 -13.12 -6.63 -3.34
C SER A 191 -14.48 -6.04 -3.69
N TYR A 192 -15.01 -5.18 -2.82
CA TYR A 192 -16.38 -4.64 -2.96
C TYR A 192 -16.61 -3.92 -4.29
N THR A 193 -15.61 -3.23 -4.83
CA THR A 193 -15.70 -2.60 -6.16
C THR A 193 -16.04 -3.63 -7.23
N PHE A 194 -15.35 -4.76 -7.24
CA PHE A 194 -15.55 -5.79 -8.26
C PHE A 194 -16.72 -6.72 -7.98
N SER A 195 -17.02 -6.99 -6.71
CA SER A 195 -18.19 -7.82 -6.35
C SER A 195 -19.51 -7.13 -6.71
N THR A 196 -19.59 -5.80 -6.55
CA THR A 196 -20.76 -5.02 -6.92
C THR A 196 -21.15 -5.21 -8.39
N LEU A 197 -20.17 -5.25 -9.30
CA LEU A 197 -20.38 -5.50 -10.72
C LEU A 197 -21.02 -6.86 -11.03
N LEU A 198 -20.76 -7.86 -10.18
CA LEU A 198 -21.34 -9.20 -10.31
C LEU A 198 -22.70 -9.32 -9.61
N LYS A 199 -22.91 -8.62 -8.48
CA LYS A 199 -24.21 -8.55 -7.79
C LYS A 199 -25.31 -8.09 -8.74
N GLU A 200 -25.02 -7.06 -9.54
CA GLU A 200 -25.95 -6.56 -10.58
C GLU A 200 -26.30 -7.58 -11.65
N LYS A 201 -25.46 -8.62 -11.81
CA LYS A 201 -25.66 -9.74 -12.74
C LYS A 201 -26.26 -11.00 -12.08
N GLY A 202 -26.71 -10.90 -10.82
CA GLY A 202 -27.36 -12.00 -10.08
C GLY A 202 -26.42 -13.01 -9.45
N PHE A 203 -25.12 -12.71 -9.35
CA PHE A 203 -24.17 -13.52 -8.57
C PHE A 203 -24.42 -13.34 -7.08
N HIS A 204 -24.09 -14.36 -6.27
CA HIS A 204 -24.35 -14.35 -4.84
C HIS A 204 -23.10 -13.99 -4.03
N VAL A 205 -23.30 -13.26 -2.93
CA VAL A 205 -22.34 -13.13 -1.84
C VAL A 205 -22.59 -14.27 -0.88
N LEU A 206 -21.72 -15.28 -0.89
CA LEU A 206 -21.83 -16.40 0.05
C LEU A 206 -21.33 -16.02 1.44
N LEU A 207 -20.33 -15.13 1.50
CA LEU A 207 -19.77 -14.57 2.75
C LEU A 207 -19.23 -13.17 2.48
N ASP A 208 -19.69 -12.19 3.27
CA ASP A 208 -18.98 -10.90 3.43
C ASP A 208 -17.88 -11.11 4.47
N ILE A 209 -16.63 -11.24 4.00
CA ILE A 209 -15.49 -11.55 4.88
C ILE A 209 -15.09 -10.37 5.76
N GLY A 210 -15.48 -9.15 5.38
CA GLY A 210 -15.27 -7.95 6.19
C GLY A 210 -16.08 -7.94 7.49
N ARG A 211 -17.16 -8.74 7.56
CA ARG A 211 -17.97 -8.95 8.74
C ARG A 211 -17.55 -10.17 9.56
N ALA A 212 -16.66 -11.00 9.05
CA ALA A 212 -16.14 -12.15 9.77
C ALA A 212 -15.10 -11.69 10.81
N PRO A 213 -15.10 -12.23 12.05
CA PRO A 213 -14.17 -11.85 13.11
C PRO A 213 -12.79 -12.49 12.91
N VAL A 214 -12.19 -12.29 11.74
CA VAL A 214 -10.92 -12.90 11.34
C VAL A 214 -9.80 -11.86 11.48
N PRO A 215 -8.79 -12.08 12.36
CA PRO A 215 -7.61 -11.22 12.38
C PRO A 215 -6.87 -11.29 11.04
N TYR A 216 -6.64 -10.13 10.43
CA TYR A 216 -6.03 -10.04 9.14
C TYR A 216 -5.09 -8.83 9.04
N GLN A 217 -3.90 -9.04 8.47
CA GLN A 217 -3.04 -8.01 7.95
C GLN A 217 -3.18 -8.05 6.43
N GLY A 218 -3.76 -7.02 5.88
CA GLY A 218 -3.81 -6.81 4.43
C GLY A 218 -2.57 -6.08 3.95
N LEU A 219 -2.76 -4.97 3.26
CA LEU A 219 -1.63 -4.20 2.73
C LEU A 219 -0.85 -3.48 3.81
N GLY A 220 0.45 -3.64 3.79
CA GLY A 220 1.37 -2.91 4.64
C GLY A 220 2.61 -2.45 3.88
N LEU A 221 3.26 -1.44 4.40
CA LEU A 221 4.51 -0.91 3.91
C LEU A 221 5.66 -1.76 4.43
N VAL A 222 6.48 -2.26 3.52
CA VAL A 222 7.63 -3.12 3.84
C VAL A 222 8.90 -2.61 3.18
N ALA A 223 10.03 -2.87 3.83
CA ALA A 223 11.36 -2.64 3.28
C ALA A 223 12.36 -3.61 3.89
N ARG A 224 13.56 -3.71 3.30
CA ARG A 224 14.65 -4.46 3.90
C ARG A 224 15.07 -3.81 5.22
N ARG A 225 15.39 -4.60 6.24
CA ARG A 225 15.78 -4.07 7.55
C ARG A 225 17.01 -3.17 7.51
N SER A 226 17.95 -3.42 6.58
CA SER A 226 19.07 -2.52 6.34
C SER A 226 18.59 -1.11 5.96
N TYR A 227 17.64 -1.02 5.02
CA TYR A 227 17.06 0.25 4.59
C TYR A 227 16.29 0.93 5.73
N LEU A 228 15.49 0.15 6.50
CA LEU A 228 14.75 0.66 7.67
C LEU A 228 15.65 1.32 8.71
N ARG A 229 16.80 0.70 8.98
CA ARG A 229 17.77 1.24 9.96
C ARG A 229 18.51 2.47 9.45
N GLN A 230 18.85 2.50 8.16
CA GLN A 230 19.66 3.57 7.55
C GLN A 230 18.86 4.83 7.20
N ASN A 231 17.54 4.73 7.02
CA ASN A 231 16.73 5.82 6.47
C ASN A 231 15.52 6.19 7.34
N PRO A 232 15.68 6.41 8.67
CA PRO A 232 14.53 6.65 9.56
C PRO A 232 13.69 7.87 9.16
N GLN A 233 14.31 8.97 8.67
CA GLN A 233 13.60 10.16 8.23
C GLN A 233 12.74 9.90 6.99
N ILE A 234 13.23 9.11 6.03
CA ILE A 234 12.48 8.72 4.83
C ILE A 234 11.25 7.90 5.22
N LEU A 235 11.40 6.96 6.16
CA LEU A 235 10.26 6.17 6.65
C LEU A 235 9.21 7.06 7.30
N ASP A 236 9.62 8.00 8.16
CA ASP A 236 8.73 8.94 8.82
C ASP A 236 7.99 9.82 7.80
N SER A 237 8.69 10.30 6.75
CA SER A 237 8.11 11.06 5.64
C SER A 237 7.08 10.26 4.85
N VAL A 238 7.38 9.00 4.54
CA VAL A 238 6.45 8.10 3.83
C VAL A 238 5.22 7.81 4.68
N LEU A 239 5.38 7.49 5.97
CA LEU A 239 4.27 7.25 6.88
C LEU A 239 3.37 8.48 7.04
N ARG A 240 3.95 9.67 7.18
CA ARG A 240 3.19 10.94 7.24
C ARG A 240 2.40 11.19 5.96
N GLY A 241 3.00 10.96 4.78
CA GLY A 241 2.33 11.08 3.49
C GLY A 241 1.13 10.13 3.38
N VAL A 242 1.28 8.87 3.79
CA VAL A 242 0.19 7.88 3.81
C VAL A 242 -0.91 8.27 4.80
N LEU A 243 -0.56 8.70 6.01
CA LEU A 243 -1.53 9.14 7.03
C LEU A 243 -2.33 10.35 6.57
N GLU A 244 -1.68 11.34 5.95
CA GLU A 244 -2.35 12.51 5.40
C GLU A 244 -3.27 12.15 4.23
N SER A 245 -2.87 11.18 3.40
CA SER A 245 -3.71 10.62 2.34
C SER A 245 -4.95 9.93 2.89
N ILE A 246 -4.82 9.16 3.97
CA ILE A 246 -5.95 8.51 4.65
C ILE A 246 -6.91 9.57 5.19
N ALA A 247 -6.41 10.58 5.89
CA ALA A 247 -7.23 11.68 6.39
C ALA A 247 -7.93 12.47 5.26
N PHE A 248 -7.25 12.66 4.12
CA PHE A 248 -7.83 13.26 2.92
C PHE A 248 -9.00 12.43 2.38
N ILE A 249 -8.83 11.11 2.27
CA ILE A 249 -9.85 10.17 1.78
C ILE A 249 -11.06 10.13 2.72
N HIS A 250 -10.85 10.21 4.02
CA HIS A 250 -11.92 10.24 5.04
C HIS A 250 -12.75 11.55 5.01
N SER A 251 -12.21 12.62 4.46
CA SER A 251 -12.92 13.90 4.39
C SER A 251 -14.01 13.87 3.30
N PRO A 252 -15.29 14.07 3.63
CA PRO A 252 -16.38 14.10 2.65
C PRO A 252 -16.17 15.15 1.54
N ALA A 253 -15.50 16.26 1.86
CA ALA A 253 -15.17 17.32 0.90
C ALA A 253 -14.28 16.84 -0.25
N ASN A 254 -13.53 15.76 -0.06
CA ASN A 254 -12.59 15.22 -1.03
C ASN A 254 -13.13 13.97 -1.77
N LYS A 255 -14.38 13.56 -1.49
CA LYS A 255 -14.98 12.33 -2.05
C LYS A 255 -14.85 12.27 -3.58
N GLU A 256 -15.17 13.36 -4.26
CA GLU A 256 -15.14 13.40 -5.73
C GLU A 256 -13.72 13.20 -6.29
N VAL A 257 -12.71 13.79 -5.65
CA VAL A 257 -11.30 13.61 -6.04
C VAL A 257 -10.87 12.15 -5.83
N ALA A 258 -11.24 11.55 -4.69
CA ALA A 258 -10.96 10.15 -4.39
C ALA A 258 -11.62 9.19 -5.38
N LEU A 259 -12.89 9.42 -5.74
CA LEU A 259 -13.63 8.63 -6.73
C LEU A 259 -13.01 8.73 -8.14
N LYS A 260 -12.61 9.93 -8.56
CA LYS A 260 -11.91 10.13 -9.85
C LYS A 260 -10.57 9.39 -9.88
N SER A 261 -9.79 9.47 -8.81
CA SER A 261 -8.53 8.74 -8.68
C SER A 261 -8.75 7.22 -8.73
N LEU A 262 -9.73 6.69 -8.00
CA LEU A 262 -10.09 5.26 -8.05
C LEU A 262 -10.48 4.83 -9.46
N ALA A 263 -11.42 5.53 -10.09
CA ALA A 263 -11.91 5.18 -11.42
C ALA A 263 -10.77 5.14 -12.45
N LYS A 264 -9.92 6.16 -12.47
CA LYS A 264 -8.73 6.24 -13.33
C LYS A 264 -7.78 5.05 -13.11
N ASN A 265 -7.40 4.80 -11.86
CA ASN A 265 -6.38 3.81 -11.52
C ASN A 265 -6.89 2.36 -11.64
N LEU A 266 -8.18 2.12 -11.38
CA LEU A 266 -8.82 0.81 -11.56
C LEU A 266 -9.39 0.60 -12.96
N ARG A 267 -9.23 1.59 -13.88
CA ARG A 267 -9.74 1.54 -15.27
C ARG A 267 -11.24 1.27 -15.33
N LEU A 268 -11.99 1.89 -14.41
CA LEU A 268 -13.44 1.84 -14.39
C LEU A 268 -14.01 2.81 -15.42
N THR A 269 -15.23 2.56 -15.89
CA THR A 269 -15.86 3.38 -16.93
C THR A 269 -16.41 4.70 -16.39
N SER A 270 -16.69 4.75 -15.07
CA SER A 270 -17.21 5.94 -14.39
C SER A 270 -16.78 5.98 -12.91
N SER A 271 -16.83 7.19 -12.33
CA SER A 271 -16.65 7.38 -10.88
C SER A 271 -17.73 6.70 -10.05
N LYS A 272 -18.93 6.48 -10.61
CA LYS A 272 -20.01 5.77 -9.93
C LYS A 272 -19.65 4.33 -9.62
N GLU A 273 -18.94 3.64 -10.51
CA GLU A 273 -18.46 2.28 -10.28
C GLU A 273 -17.43 2.18 -9.13
N ALA A 274 -16.78 3.30 -8.78
CA ALA A 274 -15.82 3.37 -7.68
C ALA A 274 -16.47 3.63 -6.31
N GLU A 275 -17.78 3.96 -6.24
CA GLU A 275 -18.43 4.37 -4.99
C GLU A 275 -18.35 3.29 -3.91
N SER A 276 -18.66 2.03 -4.24
CA SER A 276 -18.60 0.93 -3.27
C SER A 276 -17.18 0.71 -2.73
N GLY A 277 -16.15 0.89 -3.57
CA GLY A 277 -14.76 0.84 -3.16
C GLY A 277 -14.37 2.01 -2.26
N TYR A 278 -14.86 3.22 -2.57
CA TYR A 278 -14.62 4.39 -1.73
C TYR A 278 -15.29 4.25 -0.35
N GLU A 279 -16.56 3.78 -0.30
CA GLU A 279 -17.29 3.60 0.94
C GLU A 279 -16.59 2.60 1.89
N VAL A 280 -16.04 1.52 1.33
CA VAL A 280 -15.29 0.56 2.16
C VAL A 280 -14.04 1.17 2.76
N LEU A 281 -13.36 2.08 2.07
CA LEU A 281 -12.16 2.74 2.58
C LEU A 281 -12.44 3.63 3.80
N GLN A 282 -13.68 4.10 3.98
CA GLN A 282 -14.07 4.91 5.14
C GLN A 282 -13.96 4.15 6.46
N TRP A 283 -14.12 2.83 6.45
CA TRP A 283 -13.99 1.99 7.66
C TRP A 283 -12.77 1.06 7.61
N LEU A 284 -12.23 0.79 6.43
CA LEU A 284 -11.09 -0.10 6.25
C LEU A 284 -9.77 0.60 6.59
N TYR A 285 -9.62 1.86 6.19
CA TYR A 285 -8.49 2.68 6.57
C TYR A 285 -8.62 3.17 8.01
N SER A 286 -7.47 3.26 8.68
CA SER A 286 -7.34 3.81 10.02
C SER A 286 -6.12 4.72 10.08
N LEU A 287 -6.17 5.73 10.93
CA LEU A 287 -4.98 6.50 11.28
C LEU A 287 -4.01 5.73 12.18
N ASP A 288 -4.47 4.63 12.81
CA ASP A 288 -3.56 3.66 13.42
C ASP A 288 -3.04 2.70 12.34
N ILE A 289 -1.83 2.99 11.86
CA ILE A 289 -1.14 2.22 10.83
C ILE A 289 -0.08 1.27 11.42
N ARG A 290 -0.27 0.81 12.64
CA ARG A 290 0.57 -0.22 13.25
C ARG A 290 0.33 -1.57 12.55
N PRO A 291 1.38 -2.33 12.18
CA PRO A 291 1.19 -3.67 11.60
C PRO A 291 0.38 -4.59 12.53
N ASN A 292 -0.56 -5.33 11.99
CA ASN A 292 -1.39 -6.27 12.76
C ASN A 292 -0.69 -7.62 12.91
N LEU A 293 0.05 -7.78 14.01
CA LEU A 293 0.81 -9.00 14.27
C LEU A 293 -0.07 -10.27 14.27
N LYS A 294 -1.26 -10.23 14.88
CA LYS A 294 -2.19 -11.37 14.88
C LYS A 294 -2.64 -11.74 13.46
N GLY A 295 -2.83 -10.75 12.60
CA GLY A 295 -3.15 -10.96 11.19
C GLY A 295 -1.98 -11.60 10.43
N ILE A 296 -0.75 -11.21 10.72
CA ILE A 296 0.46 -11.82 10.15
C ILE A 296 0.59 -13.27 10.61
N GLN A 297 0.40 -13.56 11.89
CA GLN A 297 0.43 -14.92 12.45
C GLN A 297 -0.65 -15.81 11.81
N ASN A 298 -1.85 -15.30 11.60
CA ASN A 298 -2.93 -16.04 10.95
C ASN A 298 -2.58 -16.39 9.49
N MET A 299 -2.00 -15.44 8.76
CA MET A 299 -1.49 -15.68 7.41
C MET A 299 -0.39 -16.75 7.40
N GLN A 300 0.54 -16.69 8.34
CA GLN A 300 1.61 -17.66 8.49
C GLN A 300 1.05 -19.07 8.69
N ARG A 301 0.05 -19.21 9.56
CA ARG A 301 -0.65 -20.49 9.81
C ARG A 301 -1.25 -21.08 8.54
N LEU A 302 -1.95 -20.28 7.75
CA LEU A 302 -2.52 -20.72 6.46
C LEU A 302 -1.44 -21.19 5.49
N LEU A 303 -0.36 -20.43 5.37
CA LEU A 303 0.74 -20.77 4.46
C LEU A 303 1.53 -22.00 4.92
N ALA A 304 1.62 -22.26 6.23
CA ALA A 304 2.31 -23.40 6.79
C ALA A 304 1.67 -24.73 6.38
N VAL A 305 0.37 -24.76 6.06
CA VAL A 305 -0.34 -25.94 5.53
C VAL A 305 0.27 -26.39 4.19
N THR A 306 0.62 -25.43 3.33
CA THR A 306 1.17 -25.75 1.99
C THR A 306 2.70 -25.71 1.96
N ASN A 307 3.33 -24.98 2.89
CA ASN A 307 4.77 -24.85 3.02
C ASN A 307 5.20 -24.88 4.50
N PRO A 308 5.56 -26.06 5.03
CA PRO A 308 5.97 -26.20 6.45
C PRO A 308 7.14 -25.32 6.87
N ARG A 309 8.00 -24.86 5.93
CA ARG A 309 9.11 -23.94 6.22
C ARG A 309 8.62 -22.58 6.76
N MET A 310 7.36 -22.23 6.55
CA MET A 310 6.76 -21.01 7.10
C MET A 310 6.75 -21.00 8.64
N ALA A 311 6.69 -22.15 9.28
CA ALA A 311 6.75 -22.27 10.74
C ALA A 311 8.12 -21.88 11.34
N ALA A 312 9.18 -21.84 10.53
CA ALA A 312 10.51 -21.45 10.97
C ALA A 312 10.70 -19.91 11.09
N VAL A 313 9.85 -19.12 10.48
CA VAL A 313 9.86 -17.65 10.58
C VAL A 313 8.95 -17.24 11.73
N LYS A 314 9.42 -16.42 12.64
CA LYS A 314 8.54 -15.82 13.65
C LYS A 314 7.86 -14.60 13.05
N ALA A 315 6.54 -14.46 13.23
CA ALA A 315 5.80 -13.32 12.70
C ALA A 315 6.32 -11.97 13.26
N GLU A 316 6.83 -11.98 14.49
CA GLU A 316 7.48 -10.83 15.15
C GLU A 316 8.75 -10.39 14.41
N ASP A 317 9.46 -11.32 13.78
CA ASP A 317 10.70 -11.02 13.06
C ASP A 317 10.43 -10.29 11.72
N VAL A 318 9.19 -10.26 11.24
CA VAL A 318 8.82 -9.51 10.04
C VAL A 318 8.07 -8.21 10.37
N VAL A 319 8.22 -7.67 11.59
CA VAL A 319 7.63 -6.40 12.03
C VAL A 319 8.73 -5.44 12.52
N TYR A 320 8.57 -4.14 12.22
CA TYR A 320 9.47 -3.06 12.62
C TYR A 320 8.64 -1.84 13.04
N GLU A 321 8.24 -1.76 14.29
CA GLU A 321 7.32 -0.74 14.81
C GLU A 321 7.97 0.63 15.06
N ALA A 322 9.29 0.71 15.15
CA ALA A 322 10.00 1.93 15.55
C ALA A 322 9.64 3.17 14.70
N ALA A 323 9.33 3.01 13.41
CA ALA A 323 8.92 4.12 12.56
C ALA A 323 7.51 4.61 12.90
N VAL A 324 6.56 3.68 13.07
CA VAL A 324 5.19 4.02 13.49
C VAL A 324 5.19 4.69 14.86
N ASP A 325 5.96 4.18 15.81
CA ASP A 325 6.10 4.74 17.14
C ASP A 325 6.57 6.20 17.11
N ARG A 326 7.60 6.52 16.29
CA ARG A 326 8.08 7.89 16.15
C ARG A 326 7.00 8.81 15.58
N VAL A 327 6.32 8.36 14.53
CA VAL A 327 5.31 9.19 13.86
C VAL A 327 4.09 9.38 14.76
N GLN A 328 3.59 8.34 15.43
CA GLN A 328 2.41 8.42 16.31
C GLN A 328 2.66 9.24 17.59
N LYS A 329 3.92 9.37 18.03
CA LYS A 329 4.31 10.26 19.15
C LYS A 329 4.62 11.69 18.72
N SER A 330 4.49 12.03 17.44
CA SER A 330 4.82 13.36 16.93
C SER A 330 3.64 14.33 16.99
N PRO A 331 3.88 15.66 17.10
CA PRO A 331 2.82 16.68 17.01
C PRO A 331 1.99 16.57 15.73
N PHE A 332 2.62 16.22 14.61
CA PHE A 332 1.93 15.96 13.34
C PHE A 332 0.76 14.98 13.50
N TYR A 333 0.98 13.86 14.17
CA TYR A 333 -0.04 12.83 14.32
C TYR A 333 -1.19 13.32 15.21
N GLU A 334 -0.89 14.02 16.31
CA GLU A 334 -1.89 14.60 17.18
C GLU A 334 -2.78 15.61 16.44
N GLU A 335 -2.17 16.51 15.68
CA GLU A 335 -2.91 17.47 14.85
C GLU A 335 -3.78 16.80 13.79
N LEU A 336 -3.25 15.73 13.14
CA LEU A 336 -3.98 14.96 12.12
C LEU A 336 -5.22 14.29 12.72
N VAL A 337 -5.07 13.60 13.85
CA VAL A 337 -6.19 12.93 14.55
C VAL A 337 -7.23 13.95 15.01
N ASN A 338 -6.80 15.11 15.51
CA ASN A 338 -7.72 16.17 15.94
C ASN A 338 -8.50 16.76 14.76
N ARG A 339 -7.90 16.90 13.58
CA ARG A 339 -8.60 17.31 12.36
C ARG A 339 -9.63 16.27 11.89
N ALA A 340 -9.29 15.00 11.96
CA ALA A 340 -10.17 13.92 11.52
C ALA A 340 -11.40 13.70 12.43
N LYS A 341 -11.41 14.24 13.65
CA LYS A 341 -12.54 14.18 14.58
C LYS A 341 -13.53 15.34 14.41
N ARG A 342 -13.17 16.39 13.69
CA ARG A 342 -14.01 17.57 13.38
C ARG A 342 -14.79 17.37 12.10
#